data_b3ca61af681778d24910b2f6eb86741b
#
_entry.id   b3ca61af681778d24910b2f6eb86741b
#
_cell.length_a   1.000
_cell.length_b   1.000
_cell.length_c   1.000
_cell.angle_alpha   90.00
_cell.angle_beta   90.00
_cell.angle_gamma   90.00
#
_symmetry.space_group_name_H-M   'P 1'
#
loop_
_entity.id
_entity.type
_entity.pdbx_description
1 polymer ?
#
loop_
_entity_poly.entity_id
_entity_poly.type
_entity_poly.pdbx_seq_one_letter_code
_entity_poly.pdbx_strand_id
1 'polypeptide(L)'
;MRKLTFIAFLCTLLLVSCNQEEQLDTSSTTNKSGILFKLQKDGYEGSTSRISGKETSPYDELHYFIVDENGEKVKNIKSYYEASTSTIYTEGLHKGNYRLLVLGIQGDATKDKAIVHTPERIQDEWLAFPEDLQKPLEAEYFYSQTPFSVIEVQTADGIQETASITDEIPQKRIVSRVDFDFTYHNPYVRNAVTDKSLSFGDVRFYTTLSGSGELSGESNGTLDPISLNEQTSYLFMPLCGNAHLNGEITISTRNYRKEERRQVYGFEHQSLSSNHIHHIESVVTHPDDKDIVMFITPAAYNAGGHKAILQDDETKEVYTNPSLRKFNTSQPLQVSVTEEGKLHARFYSPRNLSNVLIKMQLPQVSNKYFDLAYFDSIPAFCDFYEEIPLIERSVMCRTESGKVIEISKKTAAELSNAVLKIESDDPFWAKLQDIKHGWNIYWGLYGGDPEREDGGPVGNWMGIRPVHCRESVALFLNFTYMIDMPEHEQILRDNADQLYDDNKQPVKVEAVLQQMRMAKTLQVGLVYPGNGVIGLGGGSTFGCYQQGWFEHYFNTYSCSIMFHELGHVMGYGHNSSFTYGPWAEKLMNNFYVNNIQDMPINSKNYLNSAQNPHRYK
;
A
#
# COMPACT_ATOMS: atom_id res chain seq x y z
N MET A 1 -4.68 -30.47 34.75
CA MET A 1 -5.31 -31.55 33.96
C MET A 1 -6.85 -31.41 33.75
N ARG A 2 -7.55 -30.42 34.34
CA ARG A 2 -9.03 -30.23 34.14
C ARG A 2 -9.43 -29.24 33.04
N LYS A 3 -8.51 -28.50 32.45
CA LYS A 3 -8.80 -27.52 31.37
C LYS A 3 -8.60 -28.03 29.94
N LEU A 4 -7.87 -29.13 29.76
CA LEU A 4 -7.66 -29.73 28.43
C LEU A 4 -8.83 -30.61 27.96
N THR A 5 -9.60 -31.18 28.89
CA THR A 5 -10.73 -32.06 28.55
C THR A 5 -11.95 -31.30 28.05
N PHE A 6 -12.08 -29.99 28.37
CA PHE A 6 -13.22 -29.18 27.93
C PHE A 6 -13.09 -28.68 26.49
N ILE A 7 -11.85 -28.45 26.03
CA ILE A 7 -11.57 -28.02 24.64
C ILE A 7 -11.69 -29.18 23.66
N ALA A 8 -11.34 -30.40 24.09
CA ALA A 8 -11.51 -31.60 23.27
C ALA A 8 -13.00 -31.99 23.06
N PHE A 9 -13.85 -31.67 24.02
CA PHE A 9 -15.30 -31.95 23.93
C PHE A 9 -16.03 -30.90 23.04
N LEU A 10 -15.55 -29.67 22.97
CA LEU A 10 -16.10 -28.63 22.09
C LEU A 10 -15.70 -28.84 20.62
N CYS A 11 -14.50 -29.36 20.36
CA CYS A 11 -14.05 -29.69 19.00
C CYS A 11 -14.77 -30.95 18.44
N THR A 12 -15.14 -31.90 19.27
CA THR A 12 -15.91 -33.10 18.84
C THR A 12 -17.37 -32.77 18.53
N LEU A 13 -17.96 -31.76 19.15
CA LEU A 13 -19.30 -31.30 18.84
C LEU A 13 -19.41 -30.50 17.53
N LEU A 14 -18.29 -29.90 17.06
CA LEU A 14 -18.25 -29.19 15.77
C LEU A 14 -17.94 -30.11 14.57
N LEU A 15 -17.48 -31.35 14.82
CA LEU A 15 -17.19 -32.33 13.75
C LEU A 15 -18.35 -33.29 13.47
N VAL A 16 -19.41 -33.30 14.29
CA VAL A 16 -20.62 -34.13 14.08
C VAL A 16 -21.73 -33.36 13.33
N SER A 17 -21.54 -32.05 13.06
CA SER A 17 -22.52 -31.22 12.34
C SER A 17 -22.34 -31.18 10.82
N CYS A 18 -21.40 -31.94 10.24
CA CYS A 18 -21.12 -31.91 8.81
C CYS A 18 -21.30 -33.23 8.06
N ASN A 19 -22.17 -34.14 8.56
CA ASN A 19 -22.59 -35.33 7.81
C ASN A 19 -24.03 -35.67 8.13
N GLN A 20 -24.96 -34.80 7.76
CA GLN A 20 -26.28 -35.20 7.33
C GLN A 20 -26.39 -34.79 5.85
N GLU A 21 -26.11 -35.73 4.97
CA GLU A 21 -26.76 -35.78 3.68
C GLU A 21 -28.26 -35.89 3.98
N GLU A 22 -28.95 -34.75 3.96
CA GLU A 22 -30.38 -34.79 3.73
C GLU A 22 -30.58 -35.40 2.34
N GLN A 23 -30.90 -36.65 2.30
CA GLN A 23 -31.61 -37.20 1.14
C GLN A 23 -32.79 -36.25 0.89
N LEU A 24 -32.68 -35.45 -0.16
CA LEU A 24 -33.79 -34.76 -0.77
C LEU A 24 -34.80 -35.83 -1.11
N ASP A 25 -35.84 -35.92 -0.27
CA ASP A 25 -37.05 -36.68 -0.54
C ASP A 25 -37.65 -36.09 -1.84
N THR A 26 -37.36 -36.73 -2.95
CA THR A 26 -37.93 -36.41 -4.26
C THR A 26 -39.38 -36.88 -4.36
N SER A 27 -40.18 -36.58 -3.38
CA SER A 27 -41.62 -36.89 -3.40
C SER A 27 -42.44 -35.82 -2.71
N SER A 28 -42.35 -34.58 -3.19
CA SER A 28 -43.47 -33.64 -3.21
C SER A 28 -43.26 -32.63 -4.34
N THR A 29 -43.31 -33.06 -5.57
CA THR A 29 -43.74 -32.21 -6.66
C THR A 29 -45.21 -31.88 -6.40
N THR A 30 -45.45 -30.89 -5.53
CA THR A 30 -46.63 -30.07 -5.72
C THR A 30 -46.47 -29.43 -7.09
N ASN A 31 -47.27 -29.89 -8.07
CA ASN A 31 -47.45 -29.21 -9.35
C ASN A 31 -47.89 -27.77 -9.04
N LYS A 32 -46.93 -26.83 -8.85
CA LYS A 32 -47.24 -25.42 -8.83
C LYS A 32 -47.54 -25.07 -10.28
N SER A 33 -48.83 -24.97 -10.62
CA SER A 33 -49.30 -24.45 -11.90
C SER A 33 -48.97 -22.94 -11.92
N GLY A 34 -47.74 -22.58 -12.30
CA GLY A 34 -47.30 -21.19 -12.34
C GLY A 34 -46.28 -20.97 -13.44
N ILE A 35 -46.21 -19.75 -13.94
CA ILE A 35 -45.30 -19.31 -14.96
C ILE A 35 -44.00 -18.82 -14.29
N LEU A 36 -42.87 -19.25 -14.82
CA LEU A 36 -41.53 -18.97 -14.32
C LEU A 36 -40.82 -18.00 -15.26
N PHE A 37 -40.25 -16.94 -14.69
CA PHE A 37 -39.43 -15.97 -15.43
C PHE A 37 -38.07 -15.89 -14.78
N LYS A 38 -37.05 -16.42 -15.43
CA LYS A 38 -35.68 -16.37 -14.96
C LYS A 38 -35.00 -15.10 -15.42
N LEU A 39 -34.48 -14.30 -14.50
CA LEU A 39 -33.83 -13.04 -14.77
C LEU A 39 -32.32 -13.24 -14.93
N GLN A 40 -31.71 -12.49 -15.84
CA GLN A 40 -30.26 -12.48 -16.07
C GLN A 40 -29.76 -11.05 -16.22
N LYS A 41 -28.83 -10.62 -15.35
CA LYS A 41 -28.15 -9.32 -15.52
C LYS A 41 -27.18 -9.38 -16.68
N ASP A 42 -27.26 -8.39 -17.56
CA ASP A 42 -26.28 -8.22 -18.63
C ASP A 42 -25.05 -7.47 -18.09
N GLY A 43 -23.86 -7.82 -18.60
CA GLY A 43 -22.66 -7.03 -18.38
C GLY A 43 -22.72 -5.68 -19.09
N TYR A 44 -21.83 -4.76 -18.75
CA TYR A 44 -21.69 -3.50 -19.43
C TYR A 44 -21.27 -3.69 -20.91
N GLU A 45 -21.84 -2.91 -21.80
CA GLU A 45 -21.41 -2.76 -23.17
C GLU A 45 -20.25 -1.74 -23.27
N GLY A 46 -19.34 -1.89 -24.25
CA GLY A 46 -18.20 -0.99 -24.45
C GLY A 46 -16.97 -1.28 -23.57
N SER A 47 -17.01 -2.31 -22.72
CA SER A 47 -15.85 -2.75 -21.94
C SER A 47 -14.81 -3.41 -22.85
N THR A 48 -13.56 -2.91 -22.85
CA THR A 48 -12.41 -3.53 -23.54
C THR A 48 -11.93 -4.83 -22.88
N SER A 49 -12.29 -5.05 -21.62
CA SER A 49 -12.11 -6.34 -20.96
C SER A 49 -13.26 -7.27 -21.29
N ARG A 50 -12.96 -8.46 -21.79
CA ARG A 50 -13.92 -9.55 -21.99
C ARG A 50 -14.52 -10.06 -20.66
N ILE A 51 -15.08 -9.18 -19.85
CA ILE A 51 -15.96 -9.54 -18.75
C ILE A 51 -17.39 -9.51 -19.29
N SER A 52 -17.67 -10.33 -20.29
CA SER A 52 -19.02 -10.78 -20.60
C SER A 52 -19.38 -11.92 -19.63
N GLY A 53 -19.17 -11.69 -18.34
CA GLY A 53 -19.61 -12.59 -17.29
C GLY A 53 -21.03 -12.27 -16.93
N LYS A 54 -21.90 -13.28 -16.96
CA LYS A 54 -23.22 -13.17 -16.34
C LYS A 54 -23.03 -12.81 -14.87
N GLU A 55 -23.57 -11.67 -14.44
CA GLU A 55 -23.58 -11.30 -13.03
C GLU A 55 -24.59 -12.15 -12.28
N THR A 56 -24.13 -12.85 -11.24
CA THR A 56 -24.95 -13.79 -10.47
C THR A 56 -25.41 -13.24 -9.11
N SER A 57 -24.98 -12.01 -8.73
CA SER A 57 -25.41 -11.41 -7.47
C SER A 57 -26.91 -11.07 -7.53
N PRO A 58 -27.69 -11.31 -6.45
CA PRO A 58 -29.09 -10.93 -6.40
C PRO A 58 -29.25 -9.40 -6.45
N TYR A 59 -30.47 -8.93 -6.75
CA TYR A 59 -30.83 -7.52 -6.57
C TYR A 59 -31.01 -7.23 -5.09
N ASP A 60 -30.67 -6.02 -4.65
CA ASP A 60 -31.00 -5.55 -3.31
C ASP A 60 -32.49 -5.23 -3.22
N GLU A 61 -33.07 -4.67 -4.30
CA GLU A 61 -34.51 -4.48 -4.45
C GLU A 61 -34.95 -4.91 -5.85
N LEU A 62 -36.13 -5.54 -5.93
CA LEU A 62 -36.73 -5.95 -7.20
C LEU A 62 -38.21 -5.57 -7.22
N HIS A 63 -38.58 -4.78 -8.21
CA HIS A 63 -39.95 -4.40 -8.50
C HIS A 63 -40.36 -4.98 -9.86
N TYR A 64 -41.55 -5.53 -9.96
CA TYR A 64 -42.05 -6.08 -11.20
C TYR A 64 -43.58 -6.07 -11.24
N PHE A 65 -44.12 -5.97 -12.42
CA PHE A 65 -45.55 -6.14 -12.68
C PHE A 65 -45.79 -6.63 -14.10
N ILE A 66 -47.00 -7.14 -14.32
CA ILE A 66 -47.43 -7.67 -15.60
C ILE A 66 -48.56 -6.77 -16.12
N VAL A 67 -48.45 -6.39 -17.41
CA VAL A 67 -49.52 -5.69 -18.13
C VAL A 67 -50.11 -6.59 -19.23
N ASP A 68 -51.39 -6.31 -19.54
CA ASP A 68 -52.08 -6.91 -20.67
C ASP A 68 -51.70 -6.29 -22.02
N GLU A 69 -52.38 -6.70 -23.10
CA GLU A 69 -52.17 -6.18 -24.46
C GLU A 69 -52.49 -4.68 -24.58
N ASN A 70 -53.32 -4.09 -23.71
CA ASN A 70 -53.68 -2.69 -23.65
C ASN A 70 -52.68 -1.86 -22.83
N GLY A 71 -51.75 -2.53 -22.17
CA GLY A 71 -50.77 -1.88 -21.27
C GLY A 71 -51.30 -1.60 -19.89
N GLU A 72 -52.43 -2.15 -19.49
CA GLU A 72 -53.03 -2.05 -18.15
C GLU A 72 -52.49 -3.13 -17.25
N LYS A 73 -52.22 -2.81 -15.98
CA LYS A 73 -51.70 -3.74 -14.97
C LYS A 73 -52.71 -4.86 -14.69
N VAL A 74 -52.25 -6.09 -14.81
CA VAL A 74 -53.05 -7.25 -14.51
C VAL A 74 -53.24 -7.34 -12.98
N LYS A 75 -54.53 -7.39 -12.57
CA LYS A 75 -54.92 -7.51 -11.16
C LYS A 75 -55.27 -8.99 -10.83
N ASN A 76 -55.25 -9.29 -9.55
CA ASN A 76 -55.64 -10.62 -9.01
C ASN A 76 -54.70 -11.78 -9.39
N ILE A 77 -53.46 -11.49 -9.77
CA ILE A 77 -52.39 -12.49 -9.90
C ILE A 77 -51.59 -12.61 -8.62
N LYS A 78 -51.02 -13.78 -8.37
CA LYS A 78 -50.08 -14.01 -7.27
C LYS A 78 -48.68 -14.14 -7.84
N SER A 79 -47.77 -13.32 -7.38
CA SER A 79 -46.36 -13.39 -7.84
C SER A 79 -45.42 -13.23 -6.64
N TYR A 80 -44.30 -13.92 -6.70
CA TYR A 80 -43.19 -13.74 -5.76
C TYR A 80 -41.82 -13.93 -6.48
N TYR A 81 -40.82 -13.32 -5.92
CA TYR A 81 -39.44 -13.42 -6.42
C TYR A 81 -38.61 -14.32 -5.52
N GLU A 82 -37.92 -15.29 -6.12
CA GLU A 82 -36.97 -16.18 -5.46
C GLU A 82 -35.55 -15.67 -5.75
N ALA A 83 -34.91 -15.00 -4.81
CA ALA A 83 -33.61 -14.37 -5.00
C ALA A 83 -32.48 -15.38 -5.28
N SER A 84 -32.54 -16.58 -4.66
CA SER A 84 -31.51 -17.61 -4.82
C SER A 84 -31.40 -18.15 -6.25
N THR A 85 -32.50 -18.13 -7.00
CA THR A 85 -32.58 -18.59 -8.39
C THR A 85 -32.77 -17.46 -9.39
N SER A 86 -32.90 -16.21 -8.92
CA SER A 86 -33.25 -15.04 -9.73
C SER A 86 -34.53 -15.24 -10.54
N THR A 87 -35.55 -15.85 -9.96
CA THR A 87 -36.75 -16.28 -10.67
C THR A 87 -38.00 -15.62 -10.09
N ILE A 88 -38.85 -15.08 -10.99
CA ILE A 88 -40.20 -14.63 -10.65
C ILE A 88 -41.17 -15.74 -10.97
N TYR A 89 -42.01 -16.09 -9.98
CA TYR A 89 -43.09 -17.04 -10.11
C TYR A 89 -44.41 -16.28 -10.16
N THR A 90 -45.29 -16.63 -11.10
CA THR A 90 -46.59 -15.97 -11.25
C THR A 90 -47.68 -16.98 -11.52
N GLU A 91 -48.79 -16.86 -10.79
CA GLU A 91 -49.99 -17.69 -10.92
C GLU A 91 -51.24 -16.81 -11.16
N GLY A 92 -52.23 -17.36 -11.87
CA GLY A 92 -53.51 -16.68 -12.10
C GLY A 92 -53.58 -15.82 -13.35
N LEU A 93 -52.65 -16.02 -14.28
CA LEU A 93 -52.75 -15.45 -15.61
C LEU A 93 -53.60 -16.34 -16.51
N HIS A 94 -54.53 -15.76 -17.28
CA HIS A 94 -55.34 -16.47 -18.26
C HIS A 94 -54.71 -16.40 -19.66
N LYS A 95 -55.21 -17.20 -20.57
CA LYS A 95 -54.81 -17.16 -21.96
C LYS A 95 -54.89 -15.76 -22.53
N GLY A 96 -53.76 -15.26 -23.08
CA GLY A 96 -53.63 -13.89 -23.59
C GLY A 96 -52.21 -13.48 -23.86
N ASN A 97 -52.06 -12.27 -24.35
CA ASN A 97 -50.75 -11.64 -24.57
C ASN A 97 -50.46 -10.63 -23.43
N TYR A 98 -49.23 -10.70 -22.97
CA TYR A 98 -48.81 -9.93 -21.79
C TYR A 98 -47.39 -9.36 -21.99
N ARG A 99 -46.98 -8.45 -21.08
CA ARG A 99 -45.58 -8.03 -20.94
C ARG A 99 -45.24 -8.09 -19.46
N LEU A 100 -44.10 -8.72 -19.15
CA LEU A 100 -43.46 -8.64 -17.85
C LEU A 100 -42.50 -7.45 -17.87
N LEU A 101 -42.68 -6.57 -16.89
CA LEU A 101 -41.82 -5.41 -16.65
C LEU A 101 -41.06 -5.65 -15.35
N VAL A 102 -39.75 -5.42 -15.37
CA VAL A 102 -38.87 -5.66 -14.22
C VAL A 102 -37.97 -4.44 -14.04
N LEU A 103 -37.91 -3.94 -12.82
CA LEU A 103 -36.97 -2.92 -12.34
C LEU A 103 -36.19 -3.52 -11.18
N GLY A 104 -34.91 -3.75 -11.41
CA GLY A 104 -33.97 -4.23 -10.38
C GLY A 104 -33.07 -3.09 -9.91
N ILE A 105 -32.75 -3.08 -8.63
CA ILE A 105 -31.86 -2.10 -8.02
C ILE A 105 -30.73 -2.86 -7.31
N GLN A 106 -29.50 -2.43 -7.54
CA GLN A 106 -28.31 -2.93 -6.87
C GLN A 106 -27.54 -1.77 -6.27
N GLY A 107 -27.40 -1.75 -4.96
CA GLY A 107 -26.89 -0.64 -4.17
C GLY A 107 -28.00 0.07 -3.39
N ASP A 108 -27.66 1.19 -2.76
CA ASP A 108 -28.56 1.93 -1.87
C ASP A 108 -29.29 3.08 -2.61
N ALA A 109 -30.46 2.79 -3.15
CA ALA A 109 -31.29 3.78 -3.85
C ALA A 109 -31.70 4.97 -2.98
N THR A 110 -31.67 4.84 -1.66
CA THR A 110 -32.01 5.96 -0.75
C THR A 110 -30.98 7.08 -0.81
N LYS A 111 -29.73 6.77 -1.11
CA LYS A 111 -28.66 7.76 -1.31
C LYS A 111 -28.88 8.58 -2.57
N ASP A 112 -29.49 8.00 -3.58
CA ASP A 112 -29.87 8.67 -4.83
C ASP A 112 -31.20 9.43 -4.68
N LYS A 113 -31.88 9.30 -3.54
CA LYS A 113 -33.23 9.81 -3.30
C LYS A 113 -34.23 9.35 -4.37
N ALA A 114 -33.99 8.17 -4.93
CA ALA A 114 -34.85 7.58 -5.94
C ALA A 114 -36.20 7.18 -5.33
N ILE A 115 -37.27 7.44 -6.08
CA ILE A 115 -38.65 7.08 -5.71
C ILE A 115 -39.15 6.03 -6.69
N VAL A 116 -39.52 4.87 -6.18
CA VAL A 116 -40.17 3.83 -7.00
C VAL A 116 -41.67 3.94 -6.80
N HIS A 117 -42.38 4.27 -7.88
CA HIS A 117 -43.83 4.34 -7.93
C HIS A 117 -44.46 2.99 -8.19
N THR A 118 -45.77 2.87 -8.01
CA THR A 118 -46.53 1.68 -8.39
C THR A 118 -47.41 2.01 -9.60
N PRO A 119 -46.94 1.70 -10.84
CA PRO A 119 -47.70 2.05 -12.05
C PRO A 119 -48.97 1.21 -12.17
N GLU A 120 -50.04 1.82 -12.68
CA GLU A 120 -51.27 1.09 -13.09
C GLU A 120 -51.30 0.84 -14.60
N ARG A 121 -50.54 1.62 -15.37
CA ARG A 121 -50.38 1.49 -16.83
C ARG A 121 -48.91 1.52 -17.21
N ILE A 122 -48.60 0.93 -18.35
CA ILE A 122 -47.24 0.85 -18.89
C ILE A 122 -46.61 2.24 -19.14
N GLN A 123 -47.42 3.28 -19.38
CA GLN A 123 -46.94 4.65 -19.60
C GLN A 123 -46.69 5.42 -18.30
N ASP A 124 -47.21 4.92 -17.19
CA ASP A 124 -47.05 5.62 -15.91
C ASP A 124 -45.59 5.66 -15.48
N GLU A 125 -45.22 6.69 -14.74
CA GLU A 125 -43.88 6.80 -14.15
C GLU A 125 -43.64 5.66 -13.14
N TRP A 126 -42.52 5.02 -13.28
CA TRP A 126 -42.13 3.91 -12.39
C TRP A 126 -41.00 4.25 -11.46
N LEU A 127 -39.96 4.93 -11.97
CA LEU A 127 -38.81 5.37 -11.19
C LEU A 127 -38.59 6.86 -11.43
N ALA A 128 -38.41 7.61 -10.34
CA ALA A 128 -38.10 9.03 -10.40
C ALA A 128 -36.87 9.37 -9.55
N PHE A 129 -36.04 10.25 -10.08
CA PHE A 129 -34.94 10.89 -9.39
C PHE A 129 -35.26 12.36 -9.13
N PRO A 130 -34.59 13.02 -8.15
CA PRO A 130 -34.77 14.46 -7.93
C PRO A 130 -34.46 15.28 -9.19
N GLU A 131 -35.23 16.31 -9.45
CA GLU A 131 -34.91 17.25 -10.54
C GLU A 131 -33.59 18.01 -10.29
N ASP A 132 -33.19 18.17 -9.03
CA ASP A 132 -31.93 18.78 -8.59
C ASP A 132 -30.83 17.74 -8.39
N LEU A 133 -30.68 16.78 -9.28
CA LEU A 133 -29.64 15.74 -9.21
C LEU A 133 -28.25 16.41 -9.25
N GLN A 134 -27.59 16.50 -8.07
CA GLN A 134 -26.32 17.21 -7.87
C GLN A 134 -25.11 16.28 -7.72
N LYS A 135 -25.32 14.96 -7.69
CA LYS A 135 -24.27 13.96 -7.50
C LYS A 135 -24.43 12.79 -8.46
N PRO A 136 -23.34 12.10 -8.82
CA PRO A 136 -23.41 10.79 -9.45
C PRO A 136 -24.24 9.83 -8.61
N LEU A 137 -24.80 8.81 -9.24
CA LEU A 137 -25.61 7.80 -8.57
C LEU A 137 -24.74 6.80 -7.79
N GLU A 138 -25.30 6.30 -6.70
CA GLU A 138 -24.65 5.29 -5.84
C GLU A 138 -25.15 3.86 -6.14
N ALA A 139 -26.32 3.73 -6.76
CA ALA A 139 -26.92 2.45 -7.11
C ALA A 139 -26.99 2.24 -8.62
N GLU A 140 -26.97 0.97 -9.02
CA GLU A 140 -27.23 0.54 -10.39
C GLU A 140 -28.73 0.19 -10.53
N TYR A 141 -29.33 0.66 -11.60
CA TYR A 141 -30.75 0.43 -11.92
C TYR A 141 -30.85 -0.36 -13.21
N PHE A 142 -31.57 -1.48 -13.14
CA PHE A 142 -31.75 -2.42 -14.25
C PHE A 142 -33.19 -2.43 -14.69
N TYR A 143 -33.43 -2.49 -15.98
CA TYR A 143 -34.76 -2.54 -16.55
C TYR A 143 -34.86 -3.61 -17.64
N SER A 144 -36.04 -4.25 -17.71
CA SER A 144 -36.46 -5.02 -18.88
C SER A 144 -37.95 -4.96 -19.08
N GLN A 145 -38.32 -5.09 -20.35
CA GLN A 145 -39.70 -5.29 -20.78
C GLN A 145 -39.74 -6.50 -21.73
N THR A 146 -40.43 -7.55 -21.30
CA THR A 146 -40.43 -8.81 -22.03
C THR A 146 -41.85 -9.22 -22.39
N PRO A 147 -42.21 -9.25 -23.71
CA PRO A 147 -43.50 -9.76 -24.14
C PRO A 147 -43.53 -11.29 -24.01
N PHE A 148 -44.70 -11.79 -23.62
CA PHE A 148 -44.97 -13.23 -23.61
C PHE A 148 -46.45 -13.50 -23.83
N SER A 149 -46.76 -14.77 -24.19
CA SER A 149 -48.14 -15.21 -24.33
C SER A 149 -48.41 -16.37 -23.39
N VAL A 150 -49.55 -16.37 -22.81
CA VAL A 150 -50.08 -17.54 -22.03
C VAL A 150 -50.95 -18.35 -22.96
N ILE A 151 -50.62 -19.60 -23.14
CA ILE A 151 -51.34 -20.56 -23.95
C ILE A 151 -51.87 -21.69 -23.08
N GLU A 152 -52.97 -22.25 -23.46
CA GLU A 152 -53.54 -23.44 -22.83
C GLU A 152 -52.97 -24.70 -23.53
N VAL A 153 -52.40 -25.59 -22.75
CA VAL A 153 -51.87 -26.85 -23.24
C VAL A 153 -52.64 -27.99 -22.58
N GLN A 154 -53.19 -28.90 -23.41
CA GLN A 154 -53.84 -30.11 -22.93
C GLN A 154 -52.79 -31.09 -22.41
N THR A 155 -52.81 -31.40 -21.16
CA THR A 155 -51.96 -32.41 -20.50
C THR A 155 -52.76 -33.61 -20.09
N ALA A 156 -52.10 -34.68 -19.64
CA ALA A 156 -52.77 -35.87 -19.12
C ALA A 156 -53.63 -35.57 -17.87
N ASP A 157 -53.26 -34.51 -17.14
CA ASP A 157 -53.92 -34.08 -15.88
C ASP A 157 -54.95 -32.97 -16.08
N GLY A 158 -55.20 -32.55 -17.34
CA GLY A 158 -56.16 -31.52 -17.71
C GLY A 158 -55.54 -30.38 -18.53
N ILE A 159 -56.25 -29.25 -18.61
CA ILE A 159 -55.77 -28.06 -19.28
C ILE A 159 -54.83 -27.31 -18.30
N GLN A 160 -53.60 -27.08 -18.77
CA GLN A 160 -52.60 -26.27 -18.05
C GLN A 160 -52.25 -25.01 -18.81
N GLU A 161 -52.13 -23.93 -18.12
CA GLU A 161 -51.61 -22.66 -18.69
C GLU A 161 -50.08 -22.66 -18.64
N THR A 162 -49.43 -22.33 -19.78
CA THR A 162 -47.98 -22.24 -19.89
C THR A 162 -47.60 -20.98 -20.66
N ALA A 163 -46.45 -20.41 -20.34
CA ALA A 163 -45.95 -19.25 -21.07
C ALA A 163 -45.06 -19.63 -22.27
N SER A 164 -45.05 -18.77 -23.26
CA SER A 164 -44.22 -18.93 -24.46
C SER A 164 -42.75 -18.54 -24.21
N ILE A 165 -42.36 -18.20 -22.98
CA ILE A 165 -40.97 -17.85 -22.62
C ILE A 165 -40.26 -19.11 -22.14
N THR A 166 -39.13 -19.41 -22.76
CA THR A 166 -38.25 -20.53 -22.42
C THR A 166 -36.83 -20.09 -22.01
N ASP A 167 -36.48 -18.82 -22.28
CA ASP A 167 -35.13 -18.30 -22.10
C ASP A 167 -35.02 -17.37 -20.91
N GLU A 168 -33.76 -17.10 -20.48
CA GLU A 168 -33.45 -16.12 -19.48
C GLU A 168 -33.78 -14.69 -19.96
N ILE A 169 -34.38 -13.87 -19.10
CA ILE A 169 -34.79 -12.51 -19.44
C ILE A 169 -33.61 -11.56 -19.13
N PRO A 170 -33.01 -10.95 -20.19
CA PRO A 170 -31.90 -10.03 -20.00
C PRO A 170 -32.34 -8.74 -19.29
N GLN A 171 -31.56 -8.33 -18.28
CA GLN A 171 -31.76 -7.12 -17.53
C GLN A 171 -30.63 -6.15 -17.87
N LYS A 172 -30.93 -5.05 -18.56
CA LYS A 172 -29.95 -4.02 -18.92
C LYS A 172 -29.98 -2.86 -17.92
N ARG A 173 -28.82 -2.30 -17.62
CA ARG A 173 -28.74 -1.08 -16.81
C ARG A 173 -29.32 0.08 -17.56
N ILE A 174 -30.10 0.91 -16.89
CA ILE A 174 -30.53 2.21 -17.41
C ILE A 174 -29.48 3.28 -17.20
N VAL A 175 -28.53 3.07 -16.30
CA VAL A 175 -27.42 3.98 -15.99
C VAL A 175 -26.22 3.74 -16.91
N SER A 176 -25.41 4.78 -17.06
CA SER A 176 -24.10 4.77 -17.70
C SER A 176 -23.03 4.79 -16.63
N ARG A 177 -21.90 4.12 -16.89
CA ARG A 177 -20.70 4.25 -16.09
C ARG A 177 -19.67 5.11 -16.81
N VAL A 178 -19.04 6.05 -16.10
CA VAL A 178 -17.94 6.86 -16.61
C VAL A 178 -16.70 6.60 -15.78
N ASP A 179 -15.64 6.15 -16.45
CA ASP A 179 -14.32 5.90 -15.87
C ASP A 179 -13.37 7.04 -16.28
N PHE A 180 -12.76 7.69 -15.28
CA PHE A 180 -11.75 8.72 -15.47
C PHE A 180 -10.36 8.08 -15.34
N ASP A 181 -9.69 7.91 -16.48
CA ASP A 181 -8.43 7.20 -16.57
C ASP A 181 -7.26 8.17 -16.64
N PHE A 182 -6.27 7.98 -15.75
CA PHE A 182 -5.10 8.84 -15.66
C PHE A 182 -3.85 8.10 -16.10
N THR A 183 -3.23 8.59 -17.16
CA THR A 183 -1.89 8.18 -17.60
C THR A 183 -0.90 9.23 -17.19
N TYR A 184 0.18 8.83 -16.54
CA TYR A 184 1.21 9.73 -16.06
C TYR A 184 2.43 9.65 -16.97
N HIS A 185 3.00 10.82 -17.31
CA HIS A 185 4.18 10.90 -18.16
C HIS A 185 5.36 10.04 -17.61
N ASN A 186 5.53 10.04 -16.30
CA ASN A 186 6.45 9.15 -15.59
C ASN A 186 6.00 8.93 -14.13
N PRO A 187 6.60 7.98 -13.41
CA PRO A 187 6.25 7.71 -12.01
C PRO A 187 6.44 8.91 -11.07
N TYR A 188 7.40 9.79 -11.35
CA TYR A 188 7.60 11.01 -10.55
C TYR A 188 6.36 11.92 -10.61
N VAL A 189 5.82 12.15 -11.82
CA VAL A 189 4.59 12.94 -11.98
C VAL A 189 3.43 12.32 -11.20
N ARG A 190 3.31 10.99 -11.24
CA ARG A 190 2.30 10.27 -10.47
C ARG A 190 2.40 10.56 -8.96
N ASN A 191 3.61 10.50 -8.42
CA ASN A 191 3.86 10.72 -6.99
C ASN A 191 3.76 12.20 -6.60
N ALA A 192 3.95 13.11 -7.56
CA ALA A 192 3.82 14.54 -7.35
C ALA A 192 2.37 15.02 -7.24
N VAL A 193 1.38 14.21 -7.66
CA VAL A 193 -0.04 14.57 -7.58
C VAL A 193 -0.49 14.64 -6.12
N THR A 194 -1.05 15.78 -5.73
CA THR A 194 -1.54 16.02 -4.37
C THR A 194 -3.07 16.03 -4.32
N ASP A 195 -3.72 16.37 -5.44
CA ASP A 195 -5.18 16.42 -5.52
C ASP A 195 -5.66 16.26 -6.97
N LYS A 196 -6.80 15.61 -7.14
CA LYS A 196 -7.54 15.51 -8.39
C LYS A 196 -9.00 15.79 -8.11
N SER A 197 -9.55 16.77 -8.79
CA SER A 197 -10.97 17.12 -8.68
C SER A 197 -11.59 17.30 -10.06
N LEU A 198 -12.90 17.06 -10.12
CA LEU A 198 -13.71 17.18 -11.32
C LEU A 198 -14.82 18.18 -11.07
N SER A 199 -14.97 19.13 -11.95
CA SER A 199 -16.13 20.02 -12.04
C SER A 199 -16.85 19.79 -13.37
N PHE A 200 -18.17 19.70 -13.32
CA PHE A 200 -18.98 19.47 -14.49
C PHE A 200 -19.46 20.81 -15.09
N GLY A 201 -19.66 20.79 -16.41
CA GLY A 201 -20.39 21.85 -17.09
C GLY A 201 -21.92 21.76 -16.87
N ASP A 202 -22.64 22.50 -17.64
CA ASP A 202 -24.14 22.46 -17.65
C ASP A 202 -24.59 21.19 -18.39
N VAL A 203 -24.66 20.08 -17.66
CA VAL A 203 -25.12 18.79 -18.18
C VAL A 203 -26.44 18.41 -17.56
N ARG A 204 -27.35 17.86 -18.39
CA ARG A 204 -28.71 17.54 -17.99
C ARG A 204 -29.01 16.07 -18.22
N PHE A 205 -29.53 15.45 -17.18
CA PHE A 205 -29.82 14.00 -17.16
C PHE A 205 -31.31 13.76 -17.19
N TYR A 206 -31.72 12.64 -17.75
CA TYR A 206 -33.08 12.15 -17.54
C TYR A 206 -33.34 11.86 -16.07
N THR A 207 -34.52 12.20 -15.59
CA THR A 207 -34.89 12.04 -14.18
C THR A 207 -35.98 11.01 -13.93
N THR A 208 -36.64 10.51 -14.97
CA THR A 208 -37.72 9.55 -14.80
C THR A 208 -37.65 8.39 -15.78
N LEU A 209 -38.13 7.23 -15.35
CA LEU A 209 -38.33 6.04 -16.18
C LEU A 209 -39.79 5.63 -16.09
N SER A 210 -40.48 5.49 -17.23
CA SER A 210 -41.81 4.92 -17.28
C SER A 210 -41.81 3.40 -17.26
N GLY A 211 -42.94 2.79 -17.05
CA GLY A 211 -43.10 1.33 -17.19
C GLY A 211 -42.83 0.85 -18.61
N SER A 212 -42.94 1.70 -19.65
CA SER A 212 -42.57 1.34 -21.03
C SER A 212 -41.05 1.36 -21.30
N GLY A 213 -40.24 1.79 -20.33
CA GLY A 213 -38.78 1.95 -20.49
C GLY A 213 -38.36 3.27 -21.10
N GLU A 214 -39.30 4.19 -21.29
CA GLU A 214 -39.04 5.53 -21.80
C GLU A 214 -38.44 6.40 -20.70
N LEU A 215 -37.27 6.99 -21.00
CA LEU A 215 -36.63 8.00 -20.14
C LEU A 215 -37.21 9.35 -20.47
N SER A 216 -37.56 10.12 -19.44
CA SER A 216 -38.12 11.46 -19.54
C SER A 216 -37.76 12.32 -18.33
N GLY A 217 -38.33 13.53 -18.26
CA GLY A 217 -37.90 14.52 -17.29
C GLY A 217 -36.52 15.07 -17.62
N GLU A 218 -36.14 16.14 -16.99
CA GLU A 218 -34.86 16.81 -17.20
C GLU A 218 -34.36 17.36 -15.87
N SER A 219 -33.14 17.02 -15.48
CA SER A 219 -32.51 17.64 -14.30
C SER A 219 -32.25 19.12 -14.57
N ASN A 220 -32.39 19.96 -13.54
CA ASN A 220 -32.22 21.41 -13.62
C ASN A 220 -31.00 21.91 -12.83
N GLY A 221 -30.27 21.03 -12.17
CA GLY A 221 -29.10 21.33 -11.36
C GLY A 221 -27.79 21.08 -12.09
N THR A 222 -26.73 21.76 -11.65
CA THR A 222 -25.34 21.38 -11.98
C THR A 222 -24.86 20.39 -10.96
N LEU A 223 -24.07 19.39 -11.41
CA LEU A 223 -23.42 18.46 -10.50
C LEU A 223 -22.38 19.17 -9.62
N ASP A 224 -22.35 18.81 -8.35
CA ASP A 224 -21.31 19.26 -7.43
C ASP A 224 -19.93 18.76 -7.88
N PRO A 225 -18.86 19.53 -7.66
CA PRO A 225 -17.50 19.05 -7.89
C PRO A 225 -17.20 17.81 -7.06
N ILE A 226 -16.55 16.84 -7.67
CA ILE A 226 -16.19 15.57 -7.02
C ILE A 226 -14.68 15.37 -6.94
N SER A 227 -14.22 14.65 -5.91
CA SER A 227 -12.83 14.23 -5.79
C SER A 227 -12.58 12.94 -6.58
N LEU A 228 -11.49 12.94 -7.35
CA LEU A 228 -11.02 11.77 -8.10
C LEU A 228 -9.81 11.08 -7.43
N ASN A 229 -9.55 11.36 -6.15
CA ASN A 229 -8.39 10.81 -5.44
C ASN A 229 -8.58 9.34 -5.07
N GLU A 230 -9.75 8.98 -4.57
CA GLU A 230 -10.05 7.62 -4.10
C GLU A 230 -10.89 6.83 -5.09
N GLN A 231 -11.84 7.48 -5.76
CA GLN A 231 -12.73 6.87 -6.72
C GLN A 231 -12.62 7.59 -8.06
N THR A 232 -12.55 6.83 -9.15
CA THR A 232 -12.46 7.33 -10.52
C THR A 232 -13.56 6.80 -11.44
N SER A 233 -14.48 5.99 -10.92
CA SER A 233 -15.61 5.43 -11.67
C SER A 233 -16.92 5.89 -11.05
N TYR A 234 -17.82 6.45 -11.86
CA TYR A 234 -19.08 7.02 -11.39
C TYR A 234 -20.24 6.63 -12.29
N LEU A 235 -21.43 6.53 -11.69
CA LEU A 235 -22.68 6.19 -12.37
C LEU A 235 -23.49 7.45 -12.64
N PHE A 236 -24.06 7.54 -13.83
CA PHE A 236 -24.91 8.65 -14.24
C PHE A 236 -26.15 8.14 -14.97
N MET A 237 -27.25 8.87 -14.87
CA MET A 237 -28.37 8.71 -15.79
C MET A 237 -27.95 9.15 -17.20
N PRO A 238 -28.56 8.63 -18.26
CA PRO A 238 -28.35 9.11 -19.61
C PRO A 238 -28.68 10.60 -19.75
N LEU A 239 -27.99 11.26 -20.67
CA LEU A 239 -28.19 12.68 -20.94
C LEU A 239 -29.45 12.93 -21.75
N CYS A 240 -30.09 14.08 -21.48
CA CYS A 240 -31.25 14.50 -22.25
C CYS A 240 -30.87 14.95 -23.66
N GLY A 241 -31.63 14.51 -24.66
CA GLY A 241 -31.48 14.94 -26.03
C GLY A 241 -30.09 14.71 -26.61
N ASN A 242 -29.50 15.76 -27.19
CA ASN A 242 -28.14 15.73 -27.78
C ASN A 242 -27.09 16.37 -26.87
N ALA A 243 -27.32 16.38 -25.57
CA ALA A 243 -26.33 16.89 -24.62
C ALA A 243 -25.08 16.01 -24.58
N HIS A 244 -23.96 16.63 -24.23
CA HIS A 244 -22.68 15.97 -24.05
C HIS A 244 -22.21 16.13 -22.60
N LEU A 245 -21.67 15.07 -22.04
CA LEU A 245 -20.96 15.18 -20.77
C LEU A 245 -19.69 16.00 -20.97
N ASN A 246 -19.57 17.10 -20.29
CA ASN A 246 -18.41 17.99 -20.35
C ASN A 246 -18.03 18.49 -18.95
N GLY A 247 -16.82 18.99 -18.83
CA GLY A 247 -16.31 19.50 -17.56
C GLY A 247 -14.83 19.78 -17.58
N GLU A 248 -14.29 20.00 -16.40
CA GLU A 248 -12.88 20.28 -16.18
C GLU A 248 -12.32 19.38 -15.07
N ILE A 249 -11.26 18.67 -15.40
CA ILE A 249 -10.45 17.93 -14.43
C ILE A 249 -9.33 18.85 -13.99
N THR A 250 -9.29 19.19 -12.71
CA THR A 250 -8.21 19.94 -12.10
C THR A 250 -7.26 18.96 -11.39
N ILE A 251 -5.98 19.03 -11.73
CA ILE A 251 -4.92 18.24 -11.09
C ILE A 251 -3.93 19.19 -10.43
N SER A 252 -3.79 19.06 -9.12
CA SER A 252 -2.76 19.74 -8.35
C SER A 252 -1.56 18.83 -8.18
N THR A 253 -0.39 19.36 -8.44
CA THR A 253 0.88 18.63 -8.28
C THR A 253 1.82 19.44 -7.41
N ARG A 254 2.67 18.74 -6.65
CA ARG A 254 3.77 19.33 -5.90
C ARG A 254 5.06 18.66 -6.35
N ASN A 255 5.98 19.44 -6.91
CA ASN A 255 7.25 18.91 -7.37
C ASN A 255 8.20 18.57 -6.20
N TYR A 256 9.36 17.97 -6.52
CA TYR A 256 10.39 17.60 -5.52
C TYR A 256 10.94 18.81 -4.74
N ARG A 257 10.76 20.03 -5.24
CA ARG A 257 11.09 21.29 -4.56
C ARG A 257 9.92 21.86 -3.74
N LYS A 258 8.80 21.13 -3.64
CA LYS A 258 7.57 21.55 -2.97
C LYS A 258 6.84 22.74 -3.61
N GLU A 259 7.16 23.04 -4.86
CA GLU A 259 6.41 24.02 -5.64
C GLU A 259 5.10 23.40 -6.11
N GLU A 260 3.99 24.13 -5.88
CA GLU A 260 2.67 23.68 -6.30
C GLU A 260 2.35 24.15 -7.71
N ARG A 261 1.73 23.27 -8.48
CA ARG A 261 1.21 23.54 -9.83
C ARG A 261 -0.22 23.03 -9.91
N ARG A 262 -1.03 23.77 -10.61
CA ARG A 262 -2.40 23.41 -10.92
C ARG A 262 -2.57 23.34 -12.42
N GLN A 263 -3.03 22.21 -12.93
CA GLN A 263 -3.34 21.98 -14.33
C GLN A 263 -4.82 21.70 -14.46
N VAL A 264 -5.43 22.28 -15.50
CA VAL A 264 -6.84 22.11 -15.79
C VAL A 264 -6.97 21.51 -17.18
N TYR A 265 -7.69 20.40 -17.27
CA TYR A 265 -7.96 19.66 -18.49
C TYR A 265 -9.46 19.71 -18.78
N GLY A 266 -9.86 20.44 -19.80
CA GLY A 266 -11.23 20.37 -20.30
C GLY A 266 -11.49 19.03 -20.99
N PHE A 267 -12.65 18.46 -20.79
CA PHE A 267 -13.09 17.26 -21.51
C PHE A 267 -14.51 17.42 -22.04
N GLU A 268 -14.78 16.74 -23.13
CA GLU A 268 -16.10 16.60 -23.72
C GLU A 268 -16.29 15.16 -24.15
N HIS A 269 -17.42 14.57 -23.80
CA HIS A 269 -17.78 13.21 -24.23
C HIS A 269 -19.11 13.26 -24.98
N GLN A 270 -19.22 12.52 -26.10
CA GLN A 270 -20.31 12.73 -27.06
C GLN A 270 -21.71 12.47 -26.49
N SER A 271 -21.89 11.38 -25.78
CA SER A 271 -23.18 11.09 -25.12
C SER A 271 -23.01 9.96 -24.11
N LEU A 272 -23.87 9.90 -23.11
CA LEU A 272 -23.93 8.76 -22.20
C LEU A 272 -25.04 7.82 -22.66
N SER A 273 -24.67 6.58 -22.95
CA SER A 273 -25.61 5.52 -23.31
C SER A 273 -25.86 4.59 -22.13
N SER A 274 -27.12 4.22 -21.92
CA SER A 274 -27.48 3.20 -20.90
C SER A 274 -26.68 1.92 -21.10
N ASN A 275 -26.32 1.28 -20.00
CA ASN A 275 -25.56 0.02 -19.95
C ASN A 275 -24.15 0.08 -20.58
N HIS A 276 -23.57 1.26 -20.77
CA HIS A 276 -22.22 1.43 -21.35
C HIS A 276 -21.21 1.93 -20.33
N ILE A 277 -19.93 1.55 -20.54
CA ILE A 277 -18.78 2.18 -19.89
C ILE A 277 -18.17 3.19 -20.87
N HIS A 278 -18.03 4.41 -20.40
CA HIS A 278 -17.38 5.50 -21.12
C HIS A 278 -16.07 5.84 -20.43
N HIS A 279 -15.00 6.00 -21.21
CA HIS A 279 -13.68 6.33 -20.69
C HIS A 279 -13.32 7.77 -21.02
N ILE A 280 -12.87 8.51 -20.00
CA ILE A 280 -12.32 9.86 -20.15
C ILE A 280 -10.85 9.79 -19.75
N GLU A 281 -9.99 9.78 -20.78
CA GLU A 281 -8.54 9.64 -20.59
C GLU A 281 -7.88 11.00 -20.40
N SER A 282 -6.98 11.10 -19.42
CA SER A 282 -6.17 12.29 -19.14
C SER A 282 -4.70 11.91 -19.05
N VAL A 283 -3.84 12.63 -19.78
CA VAL A 283 -2.39 12.46 -19.69
C VAL A 283 -1.84 13.56 -18.79
N VAL A 284 -1.38 13.17 -17.62
CA VAL A 284 -0.83 14.08 -16.61
C VAL A 284 0.65 14.28 -16.85
N THR A 285 1.07 15.52 -17.00
CA THR A 285 2.46 15.90 -17.20
C THR A 285 2.90 16.86 -16.10
N HIS A 286 4.21 16.91 -15.84
CA HIS A 286 4.81 17.92 -14.97
C HIS A 286 5.86 18.69 -15.76
N PRO A 287 5.75 20.02 -15.87
CA PRO A 287 6.67 20.81 -16.71
C PRO A 287 8.11 20.82 -16.22
N ASP A 288 8.33 20.54 -14.92
CA ASP A 288 9.63 20.63 -14.29
C ASP A 288 10.41 19.29 -14.23
N ASP A 289 9.85 18.18 -14.72
CA ASP A 289 10.50 16.86 -14.67
C ASP A 289 11.79 16.80 -15.52
N LYS A 290 11.89 17.63 -16.54
CA LYS A 290 13.07 17.77 -17.40
C LYS A 290 14.24 18.56 -16.76
N ASP A 291 13.99 19.22 -15.64
CA ASP A 291 14.98 20.04 -14.93
C ASP A 291 15.85 19.21 -13.97
N ILE A 292 15.70 17.89 -13.98
CA ILE A 292 16.48 16.93 -13.19
C ILE A 292 17.33 16.09 -14.14
N VAL A 293 18.60 15.94 -13.82
CA VAL A 293 19.54 15.13 -14.62
C VAL A 293 19.16 13.65 -14.59
N MET A 294 18.79 13.17 -13.42
CA MET A 294 18.44 11.78 -13.18
C MET A 294 17.17 11.71 -12.34
N PHE A 295 16.32 10.74 -12.66
CA PHE A 295 15.15 10.46 -11.89
C PHE A 295 15.01 8.95 -11.70
N ILE A 296 15.07 8.49 -10.44
CA ILE A 296 15.09 7.07 -10.11
C ILE A 296 13.91 6.75 -9.19
N THR A 297 13.10 5.82 -9.63
CA THR A 297 11.94 5.31 -8.89
C THR A 297 12.21 3.91 -8.33
N PRO A 298 11.46 3.45 -7.32
CA PRO A 298 11.53 2.06 -6.87
C PRO A 298 11.30 1.05 -8.00
N ALA A 299 10.43 1.39 -8.96
CA ALA A 299 10.17 0.54 -10.12
C ALA A 299 11.39 0.45 -11.04
N ALA A 300 12.07 1.57 -11.31
CA ALA A 300 13.30 1.61 -12.12
C ALA A 300 14.44 0.85 -11.41
N TYR A 301 14.59 1.06 -10.10
CA TYR A 301 15.57 0.33 -9.28
C TYR A 301 15.36 -1.18 -9.39
N ASN A 302 14.12 -1.66 -9.22
CA ASN A 302 13.80 -3.09 -9.30
C ASN A 302 14.00 -3.66 -10.72
N ALA A 303 13.63 -2.88 -11.74
CA ALA A 303 13.80 -3.28 -13.15
C ALA A 303 15.28 -3.37 -13.54
N GLY A 304 16.16 -2.57 -12.93
CA GLY A 304 17.61 -2.61 -13.10
C GLY A 304 18.28 -3.88 -12.55
N GLY A 305 17.53 -4.74 -11.86
CA GLY A 305 18.05 -5.99 -11.29
C GLY A 305 19.00 -5.78 -10.12
N HIS A 306 19.00 -4.61 -9.49
CA HIS A 306 19.83 -4.32 -8.32
C HIS A 306 19.44 -5.21 -7.14
N LYS A 307 20.45 -5.74 -6.45
CA LYS A 307 20.24 -6.59 -5.28
C LYS A 307 20.43 -5.77 -4.00
N ALA A 308 19.56 -6.01 -3.02
CA ALA A 308 19.81 -5.51 -1.67
C ALA A 308 21.01 -6.24 -1.04
N ILE A 309 21.79 -5.51 -0.25
CA ILE A 309 22.93 -6.08 0.52
C ILE A 309 22.45 -6.70 1.83
N LEU A 310 23.31 -7.52 2.40
CA LEU A 310 23.05 -8.24 3.66
C LEU A 310 21.76 -9.07 3.61
N GLN A 311 21.41 -9.60 2.42
CA GLN A 311 20.29 -10.52 2.27
C GLN A 311 20.72 -11.96 2.55
N ASP A 312 19.75 -12.84 2.82
CA ASP A 312 20.03 -14.21 3.26
C ASP A 312 20.77 -15.06 2.20
N ASP A 313 20.76 -14.63 0.94
CA ASP A 313 21.48 -15.25 -0.18
C ASP A 313 22.88 -14.64 -0.42
N GLU A 314 23.29 -13.62 0.34
CA GLU A 314 24.64 -13.07 0.24
C GLU A 314 25.66 -14.03 0.86
N THR A 315 26.77 -14.26 0.16
CA THR A 315 27.77 -15.24 0.62
C THR A 315 28.63 -14.72 1.76
N LYS A 316 29.13 -15.61 2.58
CA LYS A 316 29.97 -15.32 3.74
C LYS A 316 31.19 -14.45 3.38
N GLU A 317 31.83 -14.75 2.26
CA GLU A 317 33.03 -14.05 1.76
C GLU A 317 32.73 -12.57 1.46
N VAL A 318 31.47 -12.23 1.18
CA VAL A 318 31.03 -10.86 0.90
C VAL A 318 30.70 -10.12 2.19
N TYR A 319 29.72 -10.60 2.98
CA TYR A 319 29.25 -9.84 4.14
C TYR A 319 30.25 -9.81 5.32
N THR A 320 31.18 -10.75 5.42
CA THR A 320 32.25 -10.71 6.44
C THR A 320 33.48 -9.91 6.02
N ASN A 321 33.57 -9.50 4.76
CA ASN A 321 34.71 -8.74 4.24
C ASN A 321 34.53 -7.23 4.48
N PRO A 322 35.35 -6.60 5.33
CA PRO A 322 35.22 -5.18 5.66
C PRO A 322 35.51 -4.24 4.49
N SER A 323 36.14 -4.73 3.41
CA SER A 323 36.33 -3.94 2.18
C SER A 323 35.04 -3.86 1.34
N LEU A 324 34.14 -4.85 1.50
CA LEU A 324 32.88 -4.93 0.76
C LEU A 324 31.70 -4.49 1.61
N ARG A 325 31.70 -4.83 2.89
CA ARG A 325 30.61 -4.58 3.84
C ARG A 325 31.12 -3.96 5.13
N LYS A 326 31.05 -2.66 5.18
CA LYS A 326 31.36 -1.82 6.34
C LYS A 326 30.56 -0.55 6.27
N PHE A 327 30.05 -0.07 7.38
CA PHE A 327 29.36 1.21 7.41
C PHE A 327 29.79 2.08 8.59
N ASN A 328 29.64 3.39 8.41
CA ASN A 328 29.77 4.37 9.47
C ASN A 328 28.37 4.82 9.88
N THR A 329 28.05 4.78 11.18
CA THR A 329 26.71 5.09 11.69
C THR A 329 26.30 6.56 11.46
N SER A 330 27.24 7.50 11.35
CA SER A 330 26.95 8.91 11.00
C SER A 330 26.83 9.13 9.48
N GLN A 331 27.11 8.12 8.67
CA GLN A 331 27.00 8.16 7.20
C GLN A 331 26.36 6.87 6.68
N PRO A 332 25.12 6.55 7.12
CA PRO A 332 24.48 5.32 6.71
C PRO A 332 24.11 5.29 5.23
N LEU A 333 23.80 6.44 4.62
CA LEU A 333 23.67 6.62 3.18
C LEU A 333 24.97 7.16 2.62
N GLN A 334 25.67 6.32 1.86
CA GLN A 334 26.93 6.62 1.19
C GLN A 334 26.63 6.89 -0.29
N VAL A 335 26.98 8.09 -0.75
CA VAL A 335 26.81 8.48 -2.16
C VAL A 335 28.13 9.00 -2.68
N SER A 336 28.56 8.50 -3.82
CA SER A 336 29.82 8.88 -4.46
C SER A 336 29.71 8.81 -5.97
N VAL A 337 30.68 9.39 -6.68
CA VAL A 337 30.87 9.16 -8.11
C VAL A 337 32.05 8.21 -8.26
N THR A 338 31.89 7.16 -9.04
CA THR A 338 32.94 6.17 -9.31
C THR A 338 34.01 6.72 -10.28
N GLU A 339 35.11 6.01 -10.42
CA GLU A 339 36.16 6.35 -11.40
C GLU A 339 35.64 6.28 -12.84
N GLU A 340 34.62 5.49 -13.11
CA GLU A 340 33.95 5.39 -14.41
C GLU A 340 32.91 6.50 -14.63
N GLY A 341 32.67 7.35 -13.62
CA GLY A 341 31.72 8.46 -13.70
C GLY A 341 30.25 8.06 -13.43
N LYS A 342 30.02 6.93 -12.76
CA LYS A 342 28.68 6.53 -12.34
C LYS A 342 28.36 7.03 -10.93
N LEU A 343 27.11 7.34 -10.69
CA LEU A 343 26.59 7.55 -9.34
C LEU A 343 26.51 6.22 -8.61
N HIS A 344 27.18 6.10 -7.48
CA HIS A 344 27.08 4.95 -6.59
C HIS A 344 26.33 5.35 -5.32
N ALA A 345 25.28 4.62 -4.97
CA ALA A 345 24.54 4.79 -3.73
C ALA A 345 24.46 3.48 -2.96
N ARG A 346 24.85 3.52 -1.69
CA ARG A 346 24.77 2.40 -0.74
C ARG A 346 24.13 2.86 0.55
N PHE A 347 23.11 2.14 1.02
CA PHE A 347 22.36 2.53 2.19
C PHE A 347 22.28 1.40 3.22
N TYR A 348 22.88 1.63 4.38
CA TYR A 348 22.81 0.76 5.55
C TYR A 348 21.69 1.23 6.46
N SER A 349 20.48 0.76 6.20
CA SER A 349 19.30 1.05 7.00
C SER A 349 18.23 -0.01 6.77
N PRO A 350 17.50 -0.45 7.81
CA PRO A 350 16.34 -1.32 7.65
C PRO A 350 15.08 -0.58 7.17
N ARG A 351 15.12 0.76 7.10
CA ARG A 351 14.04 1.60 6.58
C ARG A 351 14.43 2.19 5.23
N ASN A 352 13.44 2.28 4.33
CA ASN A 352 13.56 3.11 3.15
C ASN A 352 13.69 4.58 3.53
N LEU A 353 14.32 5.36 2.66
CA LEU A 353 14.40 6.81 2.79
C LEU A 353 13.66 7.47 1.63
N SER A 354 12.70 8.32 1.92
CA SER A 354 11.84 8.95 0.92
C SER A 354 12.34 10.34 0.51
N ASN A 355 11.97 10.77 -0.69
CA ASN A 355 12.19 12.13 -1.20
C ASN A 355 13.64 12.58 -1.10
N VAL A 356 14.56 11.82 -1.69
CA VAL A 356 16.00 12.10 -1.63
C VAL A 356 16.46 12.86 -2.85
N LEU A 357 16.96 14.08 -2.63
CA LEU A 357 17.60 14.89 -3.65
C LEU A 357 19.12 14.85 -3.46
N ILE A 358 19.83 14.37 -4.48
CA ILE A 358 21.28 14.43 -4.53
C ILE A 358 21.68 15.64 -5.37
N LYS A 359 22.46 16.51 -4.77
CA LYS A 359 23.04 17.69 -5.41
C LYS A 359 24.51 17.47 -5.67
N MET A 360 24.99 18.02 -6.77
CA MET A 360 26.38 17.96 -7.19
C MET A 360 26.98 19.37 -7.31
N GLN A 361 28.18 19.52 -6.84
CA GLN A 361 29.03 20.68 -7.10
C GLN A 361 30.24 20.20 -7.88
N LEU A 362 30.53 20.87 -9.00
CA LEU A 362 31.71 20.68 -9.79
C LEU A 362 32.61 21.92 -9.59
N PRO A 363 33.66 21.87 -8.76
CA PRO A 363 34.48 23.04 -8.42
C PRO A 363 35.08 23.77 -9.64
N GLN A 364 35.35 23.02 -10.70
CA GLN A 364 35.86 23.57 -11.98
C GLN A 364 34.77 24.28 -12.82
N VAL A 365 33.48 24.11 -12.48
CA VAL A 365 32.37 24.74 -13.21
C VAL A 365 31.75 25.86 -12.39
N SER A 366 31.46 25.58 -11.10
CA SER A 366 30.79 26.51 -10.20
C SER A 366 31.00 26.12 -8.75
N ASN A 367 31.06 27.11 -7.86
CA ASN A 367 31.04 26.89 -6.41
C ASN A 367 29.61 26.63 -5.88
N LYS A 368 28.61 26.52 -6.76
CA LYS A 368 27.20 26.26 -6.38
C LYS A 368 26.81 24.84 -6.72
N TYR A 369 25.94 24.29 -5.89
CA TYR A 369 25.32 23.01 -6.15
C TYR A 369 24.23 23.13 -7.21
N PHE A 370 24.05 22.07 -7.96
CA PHE A 370 22.90 21.83 -8.83
C PHE A 370 22.29 20.46 -8.56
N ASP A 371 21.03 20.31 -8.88
CA ASP A 371 20.30 19.06 -8.68
C ASP A 371 20.82 18.02 -9.68
N LEU A 372 21.27 16.88 -9.15
CA LEU A 372 21.83 15.78 -9.95
C LEU A 372 20.81 14.66 -10.13
N ALA A 373 20.23 14.21 -9.04
CA ALA A 373 19.31 13.08 -9.05
C ALA A 373 18.25 13.23 -7.97
N TYR A 374 17.04 12.80 -8.27
CA TYR A 374 15.96 12.68 -7.31
C TYR A 374 15.47 11.25 -7.23
N PHE A 375 15.32 10.75 -6.02
CA PHE A 375 14.79 9.43 -5.71
C PHE A 375 13.51 9.60 -4.92
N ASP A 376 12.40 9.05 -5.40
CA ASP A 376 11.18 8.96 -4.61
C ASP A 376 11.41 8.20 -3.32
N SER A 377 12.19 7.13 -3.42
CA SER A 377 12.58 6.31 -2.30
C SER A 377 13.89 5.60 -2.59
N ILE A 378 14.82 5.68 -1.66
CA ILE A 378 16.00 4.82 -1.61
C ILE A 378 15.64 3.60 -0.78
N PRO A 379 15.69 2.38 -1.36
CA PRO A 379 15.34 1.16 -0.64
C PRO A 379 16.27 0.86 0.54
N ALA A 380 15.72 0.18 1.55
CA ALA A 380 16.49 -0.36 2.65
C ALA A 380 17.58 -1.31 2.14
N PHE A 381 18.78 -1.21 2.71
CA PHE A 381 19.93 -2.06 2.36
C PHE A 381 20.26 -2.10 0.86
N CYS A 382 20.06 -0.98 0.15
CA CYS A 382 20.40 -0.93 -1.27
C CYS A 382 21.91 -0.74 -1.52
N ASP A 383 22.36 -1.19 -2.68
CA ASP A 383 23.70 -0.96 -3.23
C ASP A 383 23.60 -0.98 -4.76
N PHE A 384 23.68 0.19 -5.41
CA PHE A 384 23.46 0.29 -6.85
C PHE A 384 24.28 1.40 -7.49
N TYR A 385 24.39 1.30 -8.81
CA TYR A 385 25.10 2.24 -9.66
C TYR A 385 24.18 2.75 -10.76
N GLU A 386 24.26 4.06 -11.06
CA GLU A 386 23.49 4.69 -12.12
C GLU A 386 24.40 5.51 -13.03
N GLU A 387 24.13 5.46 -14.33
CA GLU A 387 24.87 6.26 -15.32
C GLU A 387 24.52 7.74 -15.16
N ILE A 388 25.52 8.58 -15.02
CA ILE A 388 25.34 10.04 -14.99
C ILE A 388 25.28 10.57 -16.43
N PRO A 389 24.15 11.12 -16.90
CA PRO A 389 23.99 11.56 -18.30
C PRO A 389 25.03 12.60 -18.77
N LEU A 390 25.67 13.33 -17.85
CA LEU A 390 26.73 14.26 -18.16
C LEU A 390 27.97 13.61 -18.80
N ILE A 391 28.13 12.30 -18.68
CA ILE A 391 29.21 11.55 -19.38
C ILE A 391 28.95 11.51 -20.88
N GLU A 392 27.69 11.49 -21.30
CA GLU A 392 27.31 11.32 -22.70
C GLU A 392 27.01 12.63 -23.40
N ARG A 393 26.38 13.58 -22.68
CA ARG A 393 25.83 14.81 -23.26
C ARG A 393 25.80 15.98 -22.30
N SER A 394 25.60 17.20 -22.83
CA SER A 394 25.19 18.36 -22.03
C SER A 394 23.80 18.16 -21.45
N VAL A 395 23.55 18.66 -20.26
CA VAL A 395 22.29 18.52 -19.53
C VAL A 395 21.86 19.85 -18.91
N MET A 396 20.57 20.13 -18.96
CA MET A 396 19.96 21.22 -18.21
C MET A 396 19.81 20.82 -16.75
N CYS A 397 20.39 21.62 -15.85
CA CYS A 397 20.35 21.35 -14.41
C CYS A 397 19.80 22.55 -13.65
N ARG A 398 19.06 22.29 -12.58
CA ARG A 398 18.54 23.33 -11.69
C ARG A 398 19.52 23.60 -10.56
N THR A 399 19.89 24.84 -10.37
CA THR A 399 20.75 25.29 -9.26
C THR A 399 19.96 25.48 -7.98
N GLU A 400 20.65 25.61 -6.84
CA GLU A 400 20.02 25.90 -5.54
C GLU A 400 19.16 27.18 -5.55
N SER A 401 19.50 28.17 -6.39
CA SER A 401 18.70 29.38 -6.56
C SER A 401 17.45 29.20 -7.45
N GLY A 402 17.18 27.98 -7.92
CA GLY A 402 16.06 27.66 -8.82
C GLY A 402 16.35 28.00 -10.30
N LYS A 403 17.49 28.60 -10.64
CA LYS A 403 17.86 28.91 -12.02
C LYS A 403 18.26 27.64 -12.76
N VAL A 404 17.73 27.43 -13.95
CA VAL A 404 18.13 26.34 -14.85
C VAL A 404 19.31 26.79 -15.67
N ILE A 405 20.38 25.98 -15.68
CA ILE A 405 21.61 26.23 -16.44
C ILE A 405 21.96 24.98 -17.25
N GLU A 406 22.61 25.16 -18.39
CA GLU A 406 23.21 24.09 -19.14
C GLU A 406 24.60 23.77 -18.57
N ILE A 407 24.82 22.48 -18.23
CA ILE A 407 26.13 21.96 -17.89
C ILE A 407 26.62 21.12 -19.06
N SER A 408 27.75 21.48 -19.61
CA SER A 408 28.36 20.77 -20.74
C SER A 408 28.77 19.35 -20.34
N LYS A 409 28.82 18.45 -21.33
CA LYS A 409 29.37 17.09 -21.20
C LYS A 409 30.66 17.08 -20.37
N LYS A 410 30.83 16.08 -19.51
CA LYS A 410 31.95 15.88 -18.59
C LYS A 410 32.66 14.55 -18.83
N THR A 411 33.92 14.49 -18.50
CA THR A 411 34.68 13.24 -18.40
C THR A 411 34.44 12.59 -17.04
N ALA A 412 34.67 11.28 -16.93
CA ALA A 412 34.60 10.58 -15.66
C ALA A 412 35.53 11.17 -14.60
N ALA A 413 36.76 11.57 -15.00
CA ALA A 413 37.72 12.22 -14.11
C ALA A 413 37.26 13.59 -13.59
N GLU A 414 36.48 14.36 -14.36
CA GLU A 414 35.88 15.60 -13.88
C GLU A 414 34.77 15.33 -12.88
N LEU A 415 33.94 14.31 -13.13
CA LEU A 415 32.83 13.93 -12.24
C LEU A 415 33.31 13.28 -10.95
N SER A 416 34.37 12.49 -10.96
CA SER A 416 34.92 11.85 -9.75
C SER A 416 35.42 12.85 -8.70
N ASN A 417 35.75 14.09 -9.12
CA ASN A 417 36.11 15.18 -8.23
C ASN A 417 34.90 16.00 -7.72
N ALA A 418 33.69 15.60 -8.03
CA ALA A 418 32.48 16.29 -7.60
C ALA A 418 32.26 16.18 -6.08
N VAL A 419 31.73 17.25 -5.51
CA VAL A 419 31.23 17.22 -4.12
C VAL A 419 29.74 16.98 -4.17
N LEU A 420 29.28 15.93 -3.45
CA LEU A 420 27.88 15.57 -3.39
C LEU A 420 27.27 16.02 -2.05
N LYS A 421 26.00 16.41 -2.09
CA LYS A 421 25.19 16.76 -0.93
C LYS A 421 23.85 16.03 -1.03
N ILE A 422 23.41 15.47 0.07
CA ILE A 422 22.14 14.74 0.18
C ILE A 422 21.15 15.59 0.95
N GLU A 423 19.96 15.77 0.40
CA GLU A 423 18.84 16.42 1.06
C GLU A 423 17.61 15.48 1.01
N SER A 424 16.85 15.44 2.07
CA SER A 424 15.56 14.75 2.14
C SER A 424 14.69 15.44 3.17
N ASP A 425 13.39 15.43 2.96
CA ASP A 425 12.39 15.92 3.90
C ASP A 425 11.75 14.80 4.73
N ASP A 426 12.23 13.56 4.57
CA ASP A 426 11.84 12.46 5.42
C ASP A 426 12.30 12.75 6.87
N PRO A 427 11.41 12.76 7.87
CA PRO A 427 11.79 12.93 9.27
C PRO A 427 12.83 11.91 9.74
N PHE A 428 12.89 10.75 9.10
CA PHE A 428 13.91 9.75 9.36
C PHE A 428 15.31 10.24 8.98
N TRP A 429 15.44 10.98 7.86
CA TRP A 429 16.71 11.58 7.45
C TRP A 429 17.25 12.55 8.49
N ALA A 430 16.39 13.40 9.05
CA ALA A 430 16.78 14.31 10.12
C ALA A 430 17.39 13.57 11.31
N LYS A 431 16.77 12.46 11.76
CA LYS A 431 17.31 11.61 12.83
C LYS A 431 18.67 11.00 12.47
N LEU A 432 18.87 10.55 11.22
CA LEU A 432 20.17 10.02 10.79
C LEU A 432 21.26 11.11 10.77
N GLN A 433 20.92 12.34 10.40
CA GLN A 433 21.84 13.48 10.42
C GLN A 433 22.18 13.97 11.84
N ASP A 434 21.34 13.69 12.81
CA ASP A 434 21.60 13.98 14.22
C ASP A 434 22.61 13.04 14.87
N ILE A 435 23.00 11.96 14.20
CA ILE A 435 24.09 11.08 14.62
C ILE A 435 25.43 11.79 14.37
N LYS A 436 25.94 12.50 15.37
CA LYS A 436 27.15 13.32 15.26
C LYS A 436 28.45 12.55 15.50
N HIS A 437 28.34 11.41 16.22
CA HIS A 437 29.46 10.61 16.65
C HIS A 437 29.40 9.22 16.00
N GLY A 438 30.05 9.07 14.84
CA GLY A 438 29.98 7.86 14.03
C GLY A 438 30.90 6.74 14.52
N TRP A 439 30.37 5.53 14.53
CA TRP A 439 31.14 4.30 14.72
C TRP A 439 31.23 3.54 13.41
N ASN A 440 32.37 2.84 13.18
CA ASN A 440 32.55 1.97 12.04
C ASN A 440 32.24 0.54 12.42
N ILE A 441 31.33 -0.11 11.71
CA ILE A 441 30.83 -1.45 11.99
C ILE A 441 31.12 -2.38 10.83
N TYR A 442 31.64 -3.58 11.11
CA TYR A 442 31.82 -4.68 10.15
C TYR A 442 31.68 -6.05 10.84
N TRP A 443 31.55 -7.13 10.08
CA TRP A 443 31.10 -8.44 10.58
C TRP A 443 32.16 -9.55 10.39
N GLY A 444 33.34 -9.37 10.93
CA GLY A 444 34.49 -10.27 10.73
C GLY A 444 34.65 -11.35 11.79
N LEU A 445 33.87 -11.33 12.89
CA LEU A 445 33.95 -12.38 13.92
C LEU A 445 33.06 -13.57 13.53
N TYR A 446 33.66 -14.57 12.90
CA TYR A 446 32.96 -15.70 12.34
C TYR A 446 33.50 -17.03 12.92
N GLY A 447 32.64 -17.80 13.58
CA GLY A 447 32.82 -19.23 13.81
C GLY A 447 32.10 -20.02 12.73
N GLY A 448 32.07 -21.33 12.81
CA GLY A 448 31.30 -22.15 11.88
C GLY A 448 29.79 -22.07 12.14
N ASP A 449 28.98 -22.28 11.10
CA ASP A 449 27.53 -22.44 11.16
C ASP A 449 27.17 -23.89 10.83
N PRO A 450 26.85 -24.73 11.83
CA PRO A 450 26.57 -26.15 11.60
C PRO A 450 25.34 -26.39 10.72
N GLU A 451 24.42 -25.40 10.62
CA GLU A 451 23.25 -25.52 9.75
C GLU A 451 23.59 -25.25 8.26
N ARG A 452 24.78 -24.70 7.99
CA ARG A 452 25.27 -24.40 6.63
C ARG A 452 26.42 -25.31 6.19
N GLU A 453 26.71 -26.36 6.93
CA GLU A 453 27.78 -27.32 6.65
C GLU A 453 29.20 -26.70 6.61
N ASP A 454 29.40 -25.52 7.18
CA ASP A 454 30.72 -24.84 7.23
C ASP A 454 31.46 -25.01 8.56
N GLY A 455 31.12 -26.06 9.29
CA GLY A 455 31.70 -26.44 10.55
C GLY A 455 30.92 -26.00 11.76
N GLY A 456 31.40 -26.32 12.95
CA GLY A 456 30.79 -25.92 14.22
C GLY A 456 31.36 -24.63 14.77
N PRO A 457 30.88 -24.20 15.95
CA PRO A 457 31.39 -22.99 16.61
C PRO A 457 32.90 -23.05 16.82
N VAL A 458 33.57 -21.91 16.68
CA VAL A 458 35.01 -21.75 16.96
C VAL A 458 35.16 -20.87 18.22
N GLY A 459 35.61 -21.49 19.30
CA GLY A 459 35.61 -20.83 20.60
C GLY A 459 34.19 -20.42 21.02
N ASN A 460 34.00 -19.14 21.30
CA ASN A 460 32.69 -18.58 21.65
C ASN A 460 31.92 -18.00 20.44
N TRP A 461 32.38 -18.17 19.21
CA TRP A 461 31.77 -17.60 18.02
C TRP A 461 31.04 -18.64 17.18
N MET A 462 29.85 -18.29 16.73
CA MET A 462 29.11 -18.99 15.70
C MET A 462 29.27 -18.28 14.33
N GLY A 463 28.75 -18.91 13.28
CA GLY A 463 28.61 -18.27 11.98
C GLY A 463 27.56 -17.14 12.03
N ILE A 464 28.01 -15.90 12.08
CA ILE A 464 27.12 -14.77 11.91
C ILE A 464 26.46 -14.84 10.52
N ARG A 465 25.18 -14.49 10.42
CA ARG A 465 24.40 -14.50 9.18
C ARG A 465 23.98 -13.08 8.79
N PRO A 466 23.61 -12.83 7.53
CA PRO A 466 23.14 -11.51 7.09
C PRO A 466 22.02 -10.93 7.95
N VAL A 467 21.10 -11.74 8.47
CA VAL A 467 20.05 -11.29 9.37
C VAL A 467 20.60 -10.62 10.64
N HIS A 468 21.67 -11.18 11.23
CA HIS A 468 22.32 -10.56 12.40
C HIS A 468 23.09 -9.29 12.02
N CYS A 469 23.63 -9.24 10.81
CA CYS A 469 24.25 -8.02 10.27
C CYS A 469 23.20 -6.90 10.14
N ARG A 470 22.00 -7.19 9.63
CA ARG A 470 20.90 -6.22 9.53
C ARG A 470 20.43 -5.73 10.90
N GLU A 471 20.31 -6.64 11.88
CA GLU A 471 19.96 -6.27 13.26
C GLU A 471 21.02 -5.38 13.90
N SER A 472 22.29 -5.68 13.67
CA SER A 472 23.38 -4.85 14.20
C SER A 472 23.39 -3.45 13.58
N VAL A 473 23.03 -3.30 12.29
CA VAL A 473 22.85 -1.97 11.68
C VAL A 473 21.80 -1.18 12.44
N ALA A 474 20.63 -1.79 12.71
CA ALA A 474 19.54 -1.14 13.46
C ALA A 474 19.99 -0.73 14.87
N LEU A 475 20.66 -1.64 15.59
CA LEU A 475 21.16 -1.41 16.95
C LEU A 475 22.15 -0.23 16.99
N PHE A 476 23.16 -0.25 16.11
CA PHE A 476 24.23 0.75 16.16
C PHE A 476 23.79 2.12 15.65
N LEU A 477 22.83 2.21 14.72
CA LEU A 477 22.19 3.49 14.38
C LEU A 477 21.47 4.08 15.60
N ASN A 478 20.73 3.25 16.33
CA ASN A 478 20.05 3.70 17.55
C ASN A 478 21.04 4.06 18.67
N PHE A 479 22.07 3.25 18.90
CA PHE A 479 23.05 3.54 19.95
C PHE A 479 23.78 4.85 19.71
N THR A 480 24.24 5.11 18.48
CA THR A 480 24.96 6.34 18.17
C THR A 480 24.04 7.56 18.12
N TYR A 481 22.76 7.39 17.80
CA TYR A 481 21.76 8.45 17.95
C TYR A 481 21.48 8.76 19.42
N MET A 482 21.27 7.71 20.24
CA MET A 482 20.95 7.83 21.65
C MET A 482 22.01 8.63 22.43
N ILE A 483 23.29 8.45 22.10
CA ILE A 483 24.42 9.11 22.76
C ILE A 483 24.28 10.64 22.72
N ASP A 484 23.67 11.18 21.69
CA ASP A 484 23.53 12.62 21.48
C ASP A 484 22.16 13.16 21.92
N MET A 485 21.27 12.31 22.46
CA MET A 485 19.99 12.74 23.04
C MET A 485 20.22 13.49 24.37
N PRO A 486 19.60 14.66 24.58
CA PRO A 486 19.68 15.38 25.86
C PRO A 486 19.19 14.55 27.06
N GLU A 487 18.15 13.74 26.86
CA GLU A 487 17.56 12.88 27.86
C GLU A 487 18.50 11.77 28.32
N HIS A 488 19.35 11.27 27.39
CA HIS A 488 20.40 10.31 27.73
C HIS A 488 21.49 10.95 28.63
N GLU A 489 21.93 12.13 28.32
CA GLU A 489 22.86 12.87 29.20
C GLU A 489 22.24 13.16 30.57
N GLN A 490 20.96 13.53 30.60
CA GLN A 490 20.25 13.84 31.85
C GLN A 490 20.14 12.62 32.78
N ILE A 491 19.80 11.41 32.23
CA ILE A 491 19.72 10.21 33.08
C ILE A 491 21.08 9.81 33.66
N LEU A 492 22.17 10.06 32.95
CA LEU A 492 23.52 9.86 33.51
C LEU A 492 23.84 10.85 34.61
N ARG A 493 23.45 12.13 34.48
CA ARG A 493 23.65 13.16 35.50
C ARG A 493 22.82 12.91 36.77
N ASP A 494 21.57 12.50 36.61
CA ASP A 494 20.66 12.19 37.71
C ASP A 494 21.08 10.95 38.52
N ASN A 495 21.93 10.10 37.95
CA ASN A 495 22.41 8.86 38.56
C ASN A 495 23.95 8.81 38.64
N ALA A 496 24.61 9.96 38.70
CA ALA A 496 26.07 10.03 38.68
C ALA A 496 26.73 9.29 39.86
N ASP A 497 26.05 9.19 40.99
CA ASP A 497 26.46 8.44 42.18
C ASP A 497 26.50 6.91 41.98
N GLN A 498 25.82 6.41 40.94
CA GLN A 498 25.79 4.99 40.57
C GLN A 498 26.86 4.62 39.50
N LEU A 499 27.66 5.58 39.06
CA LEU A 499 28.70 5.36 38.04
C LEU A 499 30.07 5.19 38.72
N TYR A 500 30.65 3.98 38.64
CA TYR A 500 31.95 3.66 39.24
C TYR A 500 32.75 2.67 38.36
N ASP A 501 34.06 2.75 38.43
CA ASP A 501 35.01 1.88 37.74
C ASP A 501 35.21 0.52 38.44
N ASP A 502 36.14 -0.31 37.96
CA ASP A 502 36.45 -1.63 38.50
C ASP A 502 37.05 -1.58 39.93
N ASN A 503 37.59 -0.44 40.36
CA ASN A 503 38.08 -0.20 41.69
C ASN A 503 37.04 0.47 42.60
N LYS A 504 35.79 0.53 42.16
CA LYS A 504 34.67 1.22 42.83
C LYS A 504 34.89 2.73 43.00
N GLN A 505 35.76 3.34 42.20
CA GLN A 505 35.94 4.78 42.21
C GLN A 505 34.87 5.45 41.33
N PRO A 506 34.31 6.59 41.76
CA PRO A 506 33.32 7.32 40.99
C PRO A 506 33.86 7.70 39.60
N VAL A 507 33.05 7.50 38.57
CA VAL A 507 33.34 7.94 37.18
C VAL A 507 32.50 9.16 36.85
N LYS A 508 33.13 10.21 36.34
CA LYS A 508 32.44 11.44 35.94
C LYS A 508 31.59 11.20 34.72
N VAL A 509 30.41 11.80 34.68
CA VAL A 509 29.48 11.71 33.53
C VAL A 509 30.16 12.16 32.22
N GLU A 510 30.96 13.22 32.28
CA GLU A 510 31.70 13.73 31.11
C GLU A 510 32.66 12.67 30.54
N ALA A 511 33.29 11.85 31.38
CA ALA A 511 34.18 10.80 30.93
C ALA A 511 33.41 9.67 30.25
N VAL A 512 32.23 9.30 30.78
CA VAL A 512 31.33 8.31 30.16
C VAL A 512 30.89 8.80 28.80
N LEU A 513 30.37 10.01 28.71
CA LEU A 513 29.92 10.62 27.44
C LEU A 513 31.07 10.72 26.44
N GLN A 514 32.25 11.12 26.86
CA GLN A 514 33.44 11.18 26.00
C GLN A 514 33.79 9.78 25.44
N GLN A 515 33.76 8.74 26.24
CA GLN A 515 34.05 7.38 25.81
C GLN A 515 33.01 6.86 24.82
N MET A 516 31.72 7.16 25.03
CA MET A 516 30.66 6.78 24.11
C MET A 516 30.74 7.57 22.80
N ARG A 517 31.08 8.85 22.86
CA ARG A 517 31.22 9.77 21.70
C ARG A 517 32.50 9.57 20.88
N MET A 518 33.50 8.90 21.45
CA MET A 518 34.72 8.57 20.69
C MET A 518 34.38 7.65 19.51
N ALA A 519 34.97 7.95 18.34
CA ALA A 519 34.88 7.09 17.17
C ALA A 519 35.39 5.68 17.51
N LYS A 520 34.57 4.67 17.29
CA LYS A 520 34.90 3.26 17.49
C LYS A 520 34.95 2.52 16.18
N THR A 521 35.78 1.49 16.10
CA THR A 521 35.71 0.49 15.04
C THR A 521 35.40 -0.85 15.68
N LEU A 522 34.20 -1.36 15.40
CA LEU A 522 33.71 -2.59 16.00
C LEU A 522 33.59 -3.71 14.99
N GLN A 523 34.20 -4.83 15.33
CA GLN A 523 34.05 -6.11 14.66
C GLN A 523 32.95 -6.88 15.37
N VAL A 524 31.88 -7.15 14.64
CA VAL A 524 30.66 -7.75 15.18
C VAL A 524 30.60 -9.24 14.89
N GLY A 525 30.08 -10.01 15.84
CA GLY A 525 29.91 -11.46 15.73
C GLY A 525 28.67 -11.99 16.44
N LEU A 526 28.36 -13.25 16.13
CA LEU A 526 27.34 -14.05 16.78
C LEU A 526 27.96 -14.95 17.83
N VAL A 527 27.55 -14.79 19.09
CA VAL A 527 28.09 -15.60 20.21
C VAL A 527 27.39 -16.93 20.31
N TYR A 528 28.18 -17.99 20.56
CA TYR A 528 27.71 -19.36 20.80
C TYR A 528 27.35 -19.57 22.27
N PRO A 529 26.05 -19.66 22.62
CA PRO A 529 25.64 -19.78 24.02
C PRO A 529 25.93 -21.16 24.64
N GLY A 530 26.27 -22.16 23.85
CA GLY A 530 26.58 -23.52 24.35
C GLY A 530 27.78 -23.61 25.28
N ASN A 531 28.65 -22.60 25.29
CA ASN A 531 29.79 -22.48 26.23
C ASN A 531 29.42 -21.67 27.50
N GLY A 532 28.14 -21.35 27.73
CA GLY A 532 27.70 -20.55 28.88
C GLY A 532 27.99 -19.05 28.75
N VAL A 533 28.37 -18.60 27.56
CA VAL A 533 28.65 -17.19 27.24
C VAL A 533 27.56 -16.68 26.30
N ILE A 534 26.94 -15.55 26.63
CA ILE A 534 25.84 -14.96 25.85
C ILE A 534 26.18 -13.60 25.24
N GLY A 535 27.32 -13.03 25.62
CA GLY A 535 27.86 -11.80 25.05
C GLY A 535 29.39 -11.80 25.12
N LEU A 536 30.03 -11.02 24.27
CA LEU A 536 31.48 -10.78 24.25
C LEU A 536 31.78 -9.37 23.77
N GLY A 537 32.41 -8.59 24.64
CA GLY A 537 32.84 -7.22 24.37
C GLY A 537 34.27 -6.96 24.76
N GLY A 538 34.87 -5.90 24.23
CA GLY A 538 36.18 -5.40 24.61
C GLY A 538 37.04 -4.95 23.42
N GLY A 539 37.69 -3.80 23.56
CA GLY A 539 38.47 -3.21 22.49
C GLY A 539 37.63 -2.97 21.22
N SER A 540 37.91 -3.71 20.15
CA SER A 540 37.11 -3.64 18.90
C SER A 540 36.11 -4.78 18.74
N THR A 541 35.98 -5.66 19.75
CA THR A 541 35.08 -6.81 19.70
C THR A 541 33.71 -6.46 20.25
N PHE A 542 32.64 -6.84 19.52
CA PHE A 542 31.27 -6.75 20.00
C PHE A 542 30.43 -7.93 19.51
N GLY A 543 29.84 -8.70 20.40
CA GLY A 543 29.03 -9.85 20.04
C GLY A 543 27.96 -10.16 21.07
N CYS A 544 26.88 -10.76 20.59
CA CYS A 544 25.80 -11.25 21.42
C CYS A 544 25.23 -12.53 20.81
N TYR A 545 24.54 -13.33 21.62
CA TYR A 545 23.79 -14.49 21.12
C TYR A 545 22.55 -14.04 20.33
N GLN A 546 21.96 -14.95 19.57
CA GLN A 546 20.90 -14.62 18.60
C GLN A 546 19.72 -13.88 19.20
N GLN A 547 19.24 -14.30 20.37
CA GLN A 547 18.10 -13.69 21.02
C GLN A 547 18.37 -12.22 21.40
N GLY A 548 19.60 -11.89 21.81
CA GLY A 548 20.00 -10.52 22.08
C GLY A 548 19.82 -9.62 20.84
N TRP A 549 20.28 -10.08 19.68
CA TRP A 549 20.12 -9.36 18.41
C TRP A 549 18.65 -9.13 18.03
N PHE A 550 17.76 -10.10 18.27
CA PHE A 550 16.37 -10.03 17.81
C PHE A 550 15.43 -9.33 18.79
N GLU A 551 15.80 -9.24 20.06
CA GLU A 551 14.92 -8.75 21.12
C GLU A 551 15.30 -7.38 21.72
N HIS A 552 16.43 -6.79 21.35
CA HIS A 552 16.90 -5.54 21.97
C HIS A 552 15.88 -4.40 21.91
N TYR A 553 14.95 -4.39 20.97
CA TYR A 553 13.94 -3.35 20.79
C TYR A 553 12.90 -3.28 21.94
N PHE A 554 12.65 -4.40 22.63
CA PHE A 554 11.54 -4.54 23.55
C PHE A 554 11.86 -5.35 24.81
N ASN A 555 13.01 -6.01 24.86
CA ASN A 555 13.43 -6.85 25.99
C ASN A 555 14.60 -6.20 26.71
N THR A 556 14.33 -5.65 27.90
CA THR A 556 15.35 -4.97 28.71
C THR A 556 16.50 -5.90 29.13
N TYR A 557 16.24 -7.21 29.34
CA TYR A 557 17.29 -8.19 29.61
C TYR A 557 18.22 -8.37 28.41
N SER A 558 17.68 -8.61 27.23
CA SER A 558 18.48 -8.70 25.99
C SER A 558 19.27 -7.41 25.74
N CYS A 559 18.65 -6.27 25.99
CA CYS A 559 19.29 -4.97 25.88
C CYS A 559 20.39 -4.76 26.92
N SER A 560 20.24 -5.25 28.17
CA SER A 560 21.26 -5.13 29.21
C SER A 560 22.54 -5.89 28.84
N ILE A 561 22.44 -7.04 28.15
CA ILE A 561 23.60 -7.76 27.63
C ILE A 561 24.36 -6.91 26.61
N MET A 562 23.65 -6.24 25.70
CA MET A 562 24.26 -5.34 24.72
C MET A 562 25.02 -4.19 25.39
N PHE A 563 24.45 -3.57 26.43
CA PHE A 563 25.12 -2.51 27.18
C PHE A 563 26.26 -3.03 28.06
N HIS A 564 26.13 -4.25 28.59
CA HIS A 564 27.24 -4.94 29.29
C HIS A 564 28.47 -5.06 28.37
N GLU A 565 28.27 -5.56 27.14
CA GLU A 565 29.36 -5.70 26.17
C GLU A 565 29.91 -4.34 25.72
N LEU A 566 29.05 -3.33 25.62
CA LEU A 566 29.50 -1.96 25.37
C LEU A 566 30.34 -1.42 26.52
N GLY A 567 30.02 -1.77 27.77
CA GLY A 567 30.85 -1.48 28.95
C GLY A 567 32.28 -2.02 28.78
N HIS A 568 32.42 -3.25 28.30
CA HIS A 568 33.73 -3.83 27.98
C HIS A 568 34.45 -3.12 26.83
N VAL A 569 33.71 -2.72 25.78
CA VAL A 569 34.26 -1.88 24.69
C VAL A 569 34.78 -0.54 25.21
N MET A 570 34.15 0.01 26.24
CA MET A 570 34.59 1.23 26.91
C MET A 570 35.79 1.00 27.87
N GLY A 571 36.21 -0.25 28.07
CA GLY A 571 37.40 -0.62 28.87
C GLY A 571 37.08 -0.97 30.30
N TYR A 572 35.82 -1.19 30.66
CA TYR A 572 35.41 -1.57 32.01
C TYR A 572 35.30 -3.07 32.19
N GLY A 573 35.70 -3.58 33.35
CA GLY A 573 35.57 -4.98 33.73
C GLY A 573 34.30 -5.27 34.50
N HIS A 574 34.18 -6.51 34.99
CA HIS A 574 32.99 -7.02 35.67
C HIS A 574 32.72 -6.39 37.07
N ASN A 575 33.69 -5.70 37.64
CA ASN A 575 33.52 -5.04 38.95
C ASN A 575 32.93 -3.63 38.82
N SER A 576 32.85 -3.07 37.61
CA SER A 576 32.35 -1.73 37.36
C SER A 576 30.82 -1.65 37.35
N SER A 577 30.28 -0.43 37.36
CA SER A 577 28.86 -0.20 37.11
C SER A 577 28.45 -0.42 35.66
N PHE A 578 29.42 -0.47 34.74
CA PHE A 578 29.21 -0.47 33.28
C PHE A 578 28.97 -1.84 32.67
N THR A 579 29.14 -2.90 33.46
CA THR A 579 28.90 -4.29 33.06
C THR A 579 27.80 -4.90 33.97
N TYR A 580 28.13 -5.67 35.02
CA TYR A 580 27.15 -6.20 35.98
C TYR A 580 26.70 -5.15 37.02
N GLY A 581 26.42 -3.94 36.58
CA GLY A 581 26.06 -2.88 37.49
C GLY A 581 24.98 -1.94 36.95
N PRO A 582 24.62 -0.91 37.69
CA PRO A 582 23.44 -0.09 37.41
C PRO A 582 23.42 0.53 36.03
N TRP A 583 24.56 0.87 35.45
CA TRP A 583 24.60 1.50 34.12
C TRP A 583 24.05 0.57 33.05
N ALA A 584 24.52 -0.66 32.93
CA ALA A 584 24.08 -1.61 31.91
C ALA A 584 22.72 -2.23 32.24
N GLU A 585 22.50 -2.64 33.52
CA GLU A 585 21.36 -3.47 33.91
C GLU A 585 20.11 -2.69 34.32
N LYS A 586 20.21 -1.39 34.52
CA LYS A 586 19.10 -0.57 35.02
C LYS A 586 18.91 0.73 34.24
N LEU A 587 19.99 1.47 33.95
CA LEU A 587 19.86 2.81 33.39
C LEU A 587 19.73 2.72 31.85
N MET A 588 20.75 2.19 31.18
CA MET A 588 20.82 2.23 29.71
C MET A 588 19.84 1.29 29.02
N ASN A 589 19.68 0.07 29.53
CA ASN A 589 18.72 -0.88 28.98
C ASN A 589 17.27 -0.38 29.06
N ASN A 590 16.89 0.19 30.22
CA ASN A 590 15.54 0.76 30.36
C ASN A 590 15.38 2.04 29.53
N PHE A 591 16.39 2.92 29.52
CA PHE A 591 16.35 4.11 28.70
C PHE A 591 16.13 3.76 27.22
N TYR A 592 16.93 2.85 26.69
CA TYR A 592 16.84 2.45 25.29
C TYR A 592 15.46 1.89 24.93
N VAL A 593 14.98 0.91 25.70
CA VAL A 593 13.69 0.26 25.41
C VAL A 593 12.51 1.21 25.57
N ASN A 594 12.53 2.06 26.61
CA ASN A 594 11.43 3.00 26.87
C ASN A 594 11.36 4.15 25.85
N ASN A 595 12.51 4.54 25.28
CA ASN A 595 12.58 5.64 24.30
C ASN A 595 12.76 5.12 22.85
N ILE A 596 12.47 3.86 22.59
CA ILE A 596 12.65 3.27 21.25
C ILE A 596 11.85 4.01 20.17
N GLN A 597 10.68 4.57 20.50
CA GLN A 597 9.85 5.32 19.57
C GLN A 597 10.51 6.62 19.09
N ASP A 598 11.43 7.16 19.85
CA ASP A 598 12.14 8.40 19.53
C ASP A 598 13.43 8.15 18.74
N MET A 599 13.82 6.88 18.57
CA MET A 599 15.03 6.50 17.86
C MET A 599 14.85 6.41 16.35
N PRO A 600 15.92 6.42 15.54
CA PRO A 600 15.83 6.25 14.08
C PRO A 600 15.12 4.96 13.69
N ILE A 601 15.50 3.83 14.32
CA ILE A 601 14.87 2.54 14.10
C ILE A 601 13.94 2.24 15.28
N ASN A 602 12.73 2.73 15.17
CA ASN A 602 11.75 2.80 16.25
C ASN A 602 10.75 1.63 16.28
N SER A 603 10.97 0.60 15.49
CA SER A 603 10.10 -0.58 15.47
C SER A 603 10.88 -1.82 15.05
N LYS A 604 10.58 -2.95 15.73
CA LYS A 604 11.04 -4.27 15.33
C LYS A 604 10.48 -4.74 13.97
N ASN A 605 9.46 -4.06 13.46
CA ASN A 605 8.75 -4.49 12.25
C ASN A 605 9.48 -4.16 10.95
N TYR A 606 10.60 -3.43 11.01
CA TYR A 606 11.39 -3.13 9.81
C TYR A 606 12.21 -4.33 9.31
N LEU A 607 12.42 -5.36 10.14
CA LEU A 607 13.23 -6.53 9.81
C LEU A 607 12.43 -7.82 9.92
N ASN A 608 12.68 -8.77 9.01
CA ASN A 608 11.99 -10.07 8.97
C ASN A 608 12.27 -10.95 10.18
N SER A 609 13.44 -10.79 10.80
CA SER A 609 13.85 -11.49 12.02
C SER A 609 12.88 -11.31 13.17
N ALA A 610 12.42 -10.09 13.38
CA ALA A 610 11.47 -9.76 14.44
C ALA A 610 10.03 -10.22 14.12
N GLN A 611 9.67 -10.26 12.84
CA GLN A 611 8.35 -10.72 12.39
C GLN A 611 8.25 -12.25 12.33
N ASN A 612 9.33 -12.93 11.97
CA ASN A 612 9.40 -14.37 11.76
C ASN A 612 10.62 -14.99 12.47
N PRO A 613 10.71 -14.93 13.81
CA PRO A 613 11.88 -15.40 14.55
C PRO A 613 12.15 -16.91 14.36
N HIS A 614 11.12 -17.68 14.00
CA HIS A 614 11.25 -19.12 13.76
C HIS A 614 12.01 -19.46 12.47
N ARG A 615 12.07 -18.54 11.50
CA ARG A 615 12.83 -18.72 10.25
C ARG A 615 14.33 -18.78 10.47
N TYR A 616 14.81 -18.23 11.58
CA TYR A 616 16.23 -18.05 11.89
C TYR A 616 16.67 -18.85 13.13
N LYS A 617 15.88 -19.84 13.53
CA LYS A 617 16.22 -20.74 14.64
C LYS A 617 17.29 -21.73 14.25
#